data_26ea7d07fe7e56cf3e617b3a5bfd568f
#
_entry.id   26ea7d07fe7e56cf3e617b3a5bfd568f
#
_cell.length_a   1.000
_cell.length_b   1.000
_cell.length_c   1.000
_cell.angle_alpha   90.00
_cell.angle_beta   90.00
_cell.angle_gamma   90.00
#
_symmetry.space_group_name_H-M   'P 1'
#
loop_
_entity.id
_entity.type
_entity.pdbx_description
1 polymer ?
#
loop_
_entity_poly.entity_id
_entity_poly.type
_entity_poly.pdbx_seq_one_letter_code
_entity_poly.pdbx_strand_id
1 'polypeptide(L)'
;MAKVEVKKLLEAGVHFGHLTRKWNPNMAPYIYMERNGIHVINLYKTAAKLEEANEALKKIAASGRKILFVATKKQAKDIVSEKVASVNMPYITERWPGGMLTNFVTIRKAVKKMTSIDRMKQDGSFDALSKREKLQINRQRAKLEKNLGSISDMTRLPGALFVIDVKKEHILSLIHI
;
A
#
# COMPACT_ATOMS: atom_id res chain seq x y z
N MET A 1 22.28 -9.85 1.04
CA MET A 1 21.27 -9.02 0.34
C MET A 1 21.96 -8.27 -0.77
N ALA A 2 21.30 -8.10 -1.92
CA ALA A 2 21.85 -7.27 -2.97
C ALA A 2 21.92 -5.82 -2.48
N LYS A 3 23.12 -5.26 -2.48
CA LYS A 3 23.37 -3.86 -2.13
C LYS A 3 22.62 -2.97 -3.13
N VAL A 4 21.95 -1.93 -2.66
CA VAL A 4 21.23 -1.01 -3.54
C VAL A 4 22.23 -0.27 -4.42
N GLU A 5 22.23 -0.56 -5.71
CA GLU A 5 23.15 0.05 -6.68
C GLU A 5 22.65 1.45 -7.07
N VAL A 6 23.44 2.47 -6.76
CA VAL A 6 23.12 3.87 -7.11
C VAL A 6 22.90 4.03 -8.62
N LYS A 7 23.61 3.26 -9.45
CA LYS A 7 23.46 3.29 -10.92
C LYS A 7 22.05 2.90 -11.35
N LYS A 8 21.46 1.86 -10.76
CA LYS A 8 20.08 1.43 -11.03
C LYS A 8 19.05 2.48 -10.59
N LEU A 9 19.29 3.17 -9.48
CA LEU A 9 18.44 4.27 -9.03
C LEU A 9 18.49 5.44 -10.01
N LEU A 10 19.68 5.75 -10.56
CA LEU A 10 19.85 6.80 -11.55
C LEU A 10 19.11 6.47 -12.86
N GLU A 11 19.27 5.25 -13.36
CA GLU A 11 18.58 4.74 -14.55
C GLU A 11 17.05 4.76 -14.40
N ALA A 12 16.55 4.46 -13.20
CA ALA A 12 15.13 4.52 -12.88
C ALA A 12 14.59 5.95 -12.67
N GLY A 13 15.44 6.99 -12.77
CA GLY A 13 15.04 8.38 -12.61
C GLY A 13 14.72 8.81 -11.18
N VAL A 14 15.15 8.07 -10.17
CA VAL A 14 14.87 8.36 -8.75
C VAL A 14 15.50 9.67 -8.27
N HIS A 15 16.48 10.19 -8.99
CA HIS A 15 17.16 11.46 -8.68
C HIS A 15 16.30 12.70 -8.96
N PHE A 16 15.22 12.60 -9.73
CA PHE A 16 14.32 13.72 -9.96
C PHE A 16 13.44 13.98 -8.74
N GLY A 17 13.60 15.15 -8.14
CA GLY A 17 12.80 15.62 -7.03
C GLY A 17 11.64 16.51 -7.46
N HIS A 18 11.20 17.40 -6.58
CA HIS A 18 10.13 18.35 -6.85
C HIS A 18 10.67 19.64 -7.46
N LEU A 19 9.77 20.39 -8.11
CA LEU A 19 10.04 21.78 -8.53
C LEU A 19 10.41 22.62 -7.31
N THR A 20 11.35 23.54 -7.49
CA THR A 20 11.85 24.46 -6.43
C THR A 20 10.73 25.22 -5.73
N ARG A 21 9.66 25.59 -6.44
CA ARG A 21 8.48 26.29 -5.87
C ARG A 21 7.52 25.39 -5.07
N LYS A 22 7.66 24.05 -5.15
CA LYS A 22 6.73 23.07 -4.54
C LYS A 22 7.43 22.07 -3.62
N TRP A 23 8.65 22.32 -3.26
CA TRP A 23 9.42 21.43 -2.40
C TRP A 23 9.04 21.59 -0.92
N ASN A 24 9.47 20.65 -0.09
CA ASN A 24 9.38 20.76 1.36
C ASN A 24 10.75 21.12 1.94
N PRO A 25 10.88 22.18 2.76
CA PRO A 25 12.14 22.58 3.38
C PRO A 25 12.83 21.48 4.18
N ASN A 26 12.07 20.54 4.77
CA ASN A 26 12.63 19.40 5.50
C ASN A 26 13.41 18.42 4.59
N MET A 27 13.28 18.55 3.27
CA MET A 27 14.06 17.78 2.30
C MET A 27 15.44 18.39 1.99
N ALA A 28 15.75 19.60 2.48
CA ALA A 28 17.03 20.27 2.23
C ALA A 28 18.26 19.35 2.45
N PRO A 29 18.36 18.55 3.54
CA PRO A 29 19.50 17.68 3.77
C PRO A 29 19.69 16.59 2.70
N TYR A 30 18.65 16.26 1.93
CA TYR A 30 18.63 15.18 0.94
C TYR A 30 18.77 15.66 -0.51
N ILE A 31 18.77 16.98 -0.72
CA ILE A 31 18.95 17.60 -2.03
C ILE A 31 20.44 17.69 -2.32
N TYR A 32 20.84 17.29 -3.53
CA TYR A 32 22.22 17.38 -4.02
C TYR A 32 22.47 18.74 -4.67
N MET A 33 21.59 19.15 -5.61
CA MET A 33 21.67 20.40 -6.34
C MET A 33 20.32 20.79 -6.94
N GLU A 34 20.24 22.00 -7.46
CA GLU A 34 19.14 22.45 -8.30
C GLU A 34 19.57 22.47 -9.78
N ARG A 35 18.70 21.98 -10.66
CA ARG A 35 18.92 22.04 -12.11
C ARG A 35 17.59 22.28 -12.83
N ASN A 36 17.54 23.27 -13.71
CA ASN A 36 16.34 23.63 -14.48
C ASN A 36 15.08 23.82 -13.61
N GLY A 37 15.20 24.45 -12.43
CA GLY A 37 14.08 24.66 -11.52
C GLY A 37 13.55 23.39 -10.83
N ILE A 38 14.31 22.28 -10.88
CA ILE A 38 13.99 21.01 -10.22
C ILE A 38 15.13 20.67 -9.25
N HIS A 39 14.76 20.26 -8.04
CA HIS A 39 15.72 19.71 -7.09
C HIS A 39 16.16 18.29 -7.50
N VAL A 40 17.45 18.04 -7.50
CA VAL A 40 18.04 16.72 -7.71
C VAL A 40 18.35 16.09 -6.37
N ILE A 41 17.84 14.88 -6.13
CA ILE A 41 17.99 14.14 -4.87
C ILE A 41 19.35 13.45 -4.83
N ASN A 42 19.97 13.44 -3.64
CA ASN A 42 21.22 12.73 -3.39
C ASN A 42 20.98 11.22 -3.28
N LEU A 43 21.34 10.48 -4.32
CA LEU A 43 21.10 9.04 -4.39
C LEU A 43 21.93 8.21 -3.39
N TYR A 44 23.06 8.68 -2.94
CA TYR A 44 23.82 7.99 -1.88
C TYR A 44 23.06 8.01 -0.56
N LYS A 45 22.44 9.14 -0.21
CA LYS A 45 21.56 9.22 0.98
C LYS A 45 20.30 8.37 0.80
N THR A 46 19.76 8.33 -0.40
CA THR A 46 18.61 7.46 -0.71
C THR A 46 18.96 5.99 -0.53
N ALA A 47 20.12 5.54 -1.04
CA ALA A 47 20.56 4.16 -0.87
C ALA A 47 20.76 3.80 0.61
N ALA A 48 21.42 4.66 1.39
CA ALA A 48 21.62 4.45 2.82
C ALA A 48 20.28 4.34 3.58
N LYS A 49 19.31 5.20 3.27
CA LYS A 49 17.97 5.15 3.90
C LYS A 49 17.14 3.94 3.46
N LEU A 50 17.31 3.47 2.23
CA LEU A 50 16.70 2.21 1.78
C LEU A 50 17.29 1.00 2.52
N GLU A 51 18.59 0.96 2.75
CA GLU A 51 19.22 -0.12 3.51
C GLU A 51 18.72 -0.13 4.97
N GLU A 52 18.66 1.04 5.62
CA GLU A 52 18.11 1.20 6.97
C GLU A 52 16.65 0.71 7.06
N ALA A 53 15.81 1.12 6.10
CA ALA A 53 14.42 0.69 6.04
C ALA A 53 14.28 -0.82 5.81
N ASN A 54 15.10 -1.39 4.92
CA ASN A 54 15.13 -2.82 4.65
C ASN A 54 15.49 -3.65 5.90
N GLU A 55 16.47 -3.19 6.68
CA GLU A 55 16.84 -3.86 7.94
C GLU A 55 15.70 -3.81 8.97
N ALA A 56 15.04 -2.67 9.10
CA ALA A 56 13.88 -2.53 9.99
C ALA A 56 12.74 -3.46 9.58
N LEU A 57 12.38 -3.49 8.29
CA LEU A 57 11.33 -4.36 7.75
C LEU A 57 11.69 -5.85 7.91
N LYS A 58 12.97 -6.21 7.72
CA LYS A 58 13.46 -7.57 7.92
C LYS A 58 13.26 -8.03 9.37
N LYS A 59 13.57 -7.18 10.35
CA LYS A 59 13.36 -7.49 11.77
C LYS A 59 11.89 -7.74 12.09
N ILE A 60 11.00 -6.91 11.53
CA ILE A 60 9.55 -7.04 11.70
C ILE A 60 9.04 -8.32 11.04
N ALA A 61 9.46 -8.60 9.80
CA ALA A 61 9.08 -9.82 9.10
C ALA A 61 9.59 -11.09 9.80
N ALA A 62 10.82 -11.06 10.34
CA ALA A 62 11.39 -12.16 11.10
C ALA A 62 10.60 -12.47 12.38
N SER A 63 9.90 -11.48 12.96
CA SER A 63 9.00 -11.68 14.11
C SER A 63 7.65 -12.30 13.74
N GLY A 64 7.44 -12.69 12.47
CA GLY A 64 6.19 -13.28 11.98
C GLY A 64 5.05 -12.27 11.80
N ARG A 65 5.31 -10.97 11.97
CA ARG A 65 4.29 -9.92 11.76
C ARG A 65 4.13 -9.60 10.29
N LYS A 66 2.90 -9.35 9.87
CA LYS A 66 2.61 -8.90 8.51
C LYS A 66 2.93 -7.42 8.34
N ILE A 67 3.43 -7.06 7.17
CA ILE A 67 3.67 -5.68 6.75
C ILE A 67 2.58 -5.33 5.74
N LEU A 68 1.85 -4.23 5.96
CA LEU A 68 0.82 -3.76 5.04
C LEU A 68 1.41 -2.73 4.08
N PHE A 69 1.36 -3.03 2.79
CA PHE A 69 1.82 -2.12 1.74
C PHE A 69 0.68 -1.24 1.25
N VAL A 70 0.92 0.06 1.15
CA VAL A 70 -0.08 1.03 0.69
C VAL A 70 0.45 1.82 -0.50
N ALA A 71 -0.23 1.71 -1.63
CA ALA A 71 0.16 2.34 -2.89
C ALA A 71 -1.06 2.72 -3.72
N THR A 72 -1.70 3.86 -3.43
CA THR A 72 -2.87 4.30 -4.22
C THR A 72 -2.49 5.10 -5.48
N LYS A 73 -1.21 5.39 -5.69
CA LYS A 73 -0.71 6.09 -6.87
C LYS A 73 -0.80 5.20 -8.10
N LYS A 74 -1.41 5.70 -9.19
CA LYS A 74 -1.65 4.92 -10.42
C LYS A 74 -0.40 4.20 -10.95
N GLN A 75 0.74 4.88 -10.94
CA GLN A 75 2.01 4.32 -11.43
C GLN A 75 2.57 3.19 -10.55
N ALA A 76 2.20 3.13 -9.28
CA ALA A 76 2.72 2.16 -8.32
C ALA A 76 1.80 0.96 -8.09
N LYS A 77 0.49 1.09 -8.38
CA LYS A 77 -0.53 0.08 -8.08
C LYS A 77 -0.16 -1.32 -8.57
N ASP A 78 0.06 -1.45 -9.86
CA ASP A 78 0.26 -2.75 -10.50
C ASP A 78 1.58 -3.38 -10.08
N ILE A 79 2.65 -2.57 -10.03
CA ILE A 79 3.97 -3.01 -9.60
C ILE A 79 3.94 -3.53 -8.15
N VAL A 80 3.27 -2.78 -7.26
CA VAL A 80 3.19 -3.15 -5.85
C VAL A 80 2.31 -4.36 -5.64
N SER A 81 1.14 -4.44 -6.30
CA SER A 81 0.26 -5.60 -6.18
C SER A 81 0.96 -6.89 -6.61
N GLU A 82 1.66 -6.89 -7.73
CA GLU A 82 2.41 -8.05 -8.23
C GLU A 82 3.54 -8.47 -7.26
N LYS A 83 4.40 -7.51 -6.89
CA LYS A 83 5.57 -7.81 -6.04
C LYS A 83 5.17 -8.20 -4.62
N VAL A 84 4.16 -7.59 -4.05
CA VAL A 84 3.71 -7.89 -2.69
C VAL A 84 2.93 -9.20 -2.63
N ALA A 85 2.13 -9.51 -3.65
CA ALA A 85 1.46 -10.80 -3.76
C ALA A 85 2.46 -11.96 -3.79
N SER A 86 3.60 -11.81 -4.49
CA SER A 86 4.63 -12.86 -4.56
C SER A 86 5.26 -13.21 -3.20
N VAL A 87 5.21 -12.30 -2.23
CA VAL A 87 5.72 -12.53 -0.85
C VAL A 87 4.60 -12.76 0.17
N ASN A 88 3.36 -12.94 -0.30
CA ASN A 88 2.17 -13.21 0.52
C ASN A 88 1.97 -12.21 1.68
N MET A 89 2.16 -10.92 1.38
CA MET A 89 1.91 -9.81 2.30
C MET A 89 0.63 -9.07 1.90
N PRO A 90 -0.11 -8.47 2.86
CA PRO A 90 -1.28 -7.68 2.56
C PRO A 90 -0.91 -6.34 1.89
N TYR A 91 -1.77 -5.86 0.99
CA TYR A 91 -1.57 -4.57 0.34
C TYR A 91 -2.90 -3.84 0.08
N ILE A 92 -2.84 -2.53 -0.10
CA ILE A 92 -3.97 -1.68 -0.47
C ILE A 92 -3.53 -0.78 -1.62
N THR A 93 -4.20 -0.91 -2.76
CA THR A 93 -3.86 -0.18 -3.99
C THR A 93 -4.98 0.71 -4.51
N GLU A 94 -6.23 0.52 -4.05
CA GLU A 94 -7.36 1.31 -4.54
C GLU A 94 -7.58 2.57 -3.70
N ARG A 95 -8.10 2.41 -2.52
CA ARG A 95 -8.40 3.51 -1.61
C ARG A 95 -8.13 3.06 -0.18
N TRP A 96 -7.50 3.92 0.61
CA TRP A 96 -7.38 3.70 2.04
C TRP A 96 -8.76 3.74 2.71
N PRO A 97 -9.24 2.65 3.33
CA PRO A 97 -10.50 2.66 4.05
C PRO A 97 -10.38 3.47 5.34
N GLY A 98 -11.33 4.35 5.59
CA GLY A 98 -11.41 5.03 6.89
C GLY A 98 -11.56 4.00 8.02
N GLY A 99 -10.83 4.21 9.10
CA GLY A 99 -10.87 3.29 10.26
C GLY A 99 -10.10 1.97 10.07
N MET A 100 -9.28 1.85 9.03
CA MET A 100 -8.52 0.63 8.76
C MET A 100 -7.67 0.16 9.96
N LEU A 101 -7.07 1.07 10.69
CA LEU A 101 -6.28 0.78 11.89
C LEU A 101 -7.08 1.03 13.17
N THR A 102 -7.85 2.12 13.22
CA THR A 102 -8.58 2.56 14.43
C THR A 102 -9.88 1.82 14.67
N ASN A 103 -10.53 1.32 13.62
CA ASN A 103 -11.77 0.54 13.69
C ASN A 103 -11.67 -0.74 12.87
N PHE A 104 -10.62 -1.50 13.12
CA PHE A 104 -10.32 -2.74 12.40
C PHE A 104 -11.44 -3.78 12.49
N VAL A 105 -12.19 -3.79 13.60
CA VAL A 105 -13.34 -4.69 13.78
C VAL A 105 -14.39 -4.50 12.68
N THR A 106 -14.67 -3.26 12.29
CA THR A 106 -15.63 -2.96 11.23
C THR A 106 -15.10 -3.40 9.85
N ILE A 107 -13.80 -3.22 9.61
CA ILE A 107 -13.16 -3.73 8.39
C ILE A 107 -13.25 -5.26 8.33
N ARG A 108 -13.01 -5.95 9.43
CA ARG A 108 -13.18 -7.41 9.53
C ARG A 108 -14.62 -7.86 9.28
N LYS A 109 -15.62 -7.11 9.74
CA LYS A 109 -17.04 -7.38 9.41
C LYS A 109 -17.28 -7.27 7.90
N ALA A 110 -16.70 -6.27 7.23
CA ALA A 110 -16.83 -6.12 5.78
C ALA A 110 -16.15 -7.27 5.01
N VAL A 111 -14.99 -7.74 5.45
CA VAL A 111 -14.32 -8.93 4.89
C VAL A 111 -15.18 -10.18 5.12
N LYS A 112 -15.70 -10.40 6.33
CA LYS A 112 -16.62 -11.53 6.61
C LYS A 112 -17.87 -11.50 5.74
N LYS A 113 -18.40 -10.29 5.45
CA LYS A 113 -19.54 -10.15 4.53
C LYS A 113 -19.18 -10.61 3.12
N MET A 114 -17.99 -10.33 2.63
CA MET A 114 -17.51 -10.82 1.35
C MET A 114 -17.48 -12.35 1.33
N THR A 115 -16.87 -12.98 2.33
CA THR A 115 -16.83 -14.46 2.46
C THR A 115 -18.22 -15.06 2.60
N SER A 116 -19.16 -14.40 3.30
CA SER A 116 -20.55 -14.83 3.42
C SER A 116 -21.26 -14.85 2.07
N ILE A 117 -21.02 -13.85 1.22
CA ILE A 117 -21.59 -13.83 -0.15
C ILE A 117 -21.02 -14.99 -0.98
N ASP A 118 -19.73 -15.29 -0.84
CA ASP A 118 -19.13 -16.41 -1.56
C ASP A 118 -19.70 -17.76 -1.11
N ARG A 119 -19.98 -17.96 0.18
CA ARG A 119 -20.67 -19.13 0.71
C ARG A 119 -22.09 -19.23 0.16
N MET A 120 -22.87 -18.15 0.14
CA MET A 120 -24.21 -18.15 -0.42
C MET A 120 -24.25 -18.63 -1.89
N LYS A 121 -23.19 -18.34 -2.64
CA LYS A 121 -23.05 -18.80 -4.03
C LYS A 121 -22.74 -20.30 -4.09
N GLN A 122 -21.99 -20.83 -3.14
CA GLN A 122 -21.64 -22.25 -3.07
C GLN A 122 -22.82 -23.11 -2.58
N ASP A 123 -23.57 -22.59 -1.61
CA ASP A 123 -24.69 -23.30 -0.97
C ASP A 123 -26.00 -23.30 -1.81
N GLY A 124 -25.97 -22.65 -2.99
CA GLY A 124 -27.14 -22.54 -3.87
C GLY A 124 -28.23 -21.55 -3.39
N SER A 125 -28.11 -20.99 -2.20
CA SER A 125 -29.04 -19.99 -1.65
C SER A 125 -29.12 -18.74 -2.54
N PHE A 126 -28.03 -18.43 -3.28
CA PHE A 126 -27.98 -17.34 -4.22
C PHE A 126 -28.97 -17.53 -5.37
N ASP A 127 -29.28 -18.78 -5.78
CA ASP A 127 -30.15 -19.06 -6.93
C ASP A 127 -31.62 -18.80 -6.64
N ALA A 128 -32.02 -18.83 -5.38
CA ALA A 128 -33.39 -18.55 -4.94
C ALA A 128 -33.72 -17.03 -4.98
N LEU A 129 -32.71 -16.15 -5.12
CA LEU A 129 -32.88 -14.70 -5.10
C LEU A 129 -33.40 -14.16 -6.44
N SER A 130 -34.11 -13.02 -6.40
CA SER A 130 -34.55 -12.31 -7.59
C SER A 130 -33.35 -11.79 -8.42
N LYS A 131 -33.56 -11.56 -9.72
CA LYS A 131 -32.51 -11.02 -10.61
C LYS A 131 -31.92 -9.69 -10.12
N ARG A 132 -32.75 -8.83 -9.53
CA ARG A 132 -32.32 -7.54 -8.97
C ARG A 132 -31.42 -7.72 -7.76
N GLU A 133 -31.77 -8.60 -6.85
CA GLU A 133 -30.96 -8.90 -5.65
C GLU A 133 -29.62 -9.54 -6.02
N LYS A 134 -29.63 -10.53 -6.93
CA LYS A 134 -28.39 -11.12 -7.48
C LYS A 134 -27.45 -10.06 -8.02
N LEU A 135 -27.96 -9.09 -8.78
CA LEU A 135 -27.16 -8.00 -9.34
C LEU A 135 -26.59 -7.10 -8.24
N GLN A 136 -27.40 -6.74 -7.23
CA GLN A 136 -26.93 -5.90 -6.12
C GLN A 136 -25.85 -6.60 -5.29
N ILE A 137 -26.03 -7.87 -4.95
CA ILE A 137 -25.07 -8.68 -4.20
C ILE A 137 -23.76 -8.81 -4.99
N ASN A 138 -23.82 -9.09 -6.29
CA ASN A 138 -22.64 -9.19 -7.14
C ASN A 138 -21.86 -7.86 -7.21
N ARG A 139 -22.55 -6.73 -7.36
CA ARG A 139 -21.91 -5.39 -7.33
C ARG A 139 -21.27 -5.10 -5.97
N GLN A 140 -21.95 -5.48 -4.89
CA GLN A 140 -21.42 -5.31 -3.55
C GLN A 140 -20.17 -6.16 -3.32
N ARG A 141 -20.22 -7.43 -3.72
CA ARG A 141 -19.07 -8.34 -3.63
C ARG A 141 -17.88 -7.81 -4.42
N ALA A 142 -18.09 -7.42 -5.68
CA ALA A 142 -17.03 -6.87 -6.52
C ALA A 142 -16.38 -5.60 -5.92
N LYS A 143 -17.21 -4.72 -5.32
CA LYS A 143 -16.70 -3.53 -4.62
C LYS A 143 -15.87 -3.89 -3.38
N LEU A 144 -16.33 -4.86 -2.60
CA LEU A 144 -15.59 -5.32 -1.41
C LEU A 144 -14.28 -5.99 -1.81
N GLU A 145 -14.29 -6.85 -2.80
CA GLU A 145 -13.10 -7.53 -3.29
C GLU A 145 -12.06 -6.56 -3.84
N LYS A 146 -12.50 -5.59 -4.65
CA LYS A 146 -11.60 -4.56 -5.17
C LYS A 146 -10.89 -3.78 -4.07
N ASN A 147 -11.58 -3.46 -2.97
CA ASN A 147 -11.03 -2.61 -1.92
C ASN A 147 -10.36 -3.38 -0.78
N LEU A 148 -10.81 -4.60 -0.48
CA LEU A 148 -10.43 -5.35 0.70
C LEU A 148 -9.97 -6.78 0.41
N GLY A 149 -10.01 -7.23 -0.85
CA GLY A 149 -9.63 -8.59 -1.24
C GLY A 149 -8.21 -8.94 -0.83
N SER A 150 -7.28 -8.03 -1.04
CA SER A 150 -5.85 -8.19 -0.71
C SER A 150 -5.53 -8.26 0.79
N ILE A 151 -6.50 -7.92 1.65
CA ILE A 151 -6.37 -7.97 3.11
C ILE A 151 -7.29 -9.02 3.75
N SER A 152 -7.94 -9.89 2.96
CA SER A 152 -8.86 -10.92 3.45
C SER A 152 -8.25 -11.78 4.53
N ASP A 153 -7.00 -12.17 4.38
CA ASP A 153 -6.26 -13.06 5.28
C ASP A 153 -5.65 -12.35 6.48
N MET A 154 -5.80 -11.03 6.57
CA MET A 154 -5.27 -10.26 7.67
C MET A 154 -6.19 -10.36 8.91
N THR A 155 -5.79 -11.17 9.88
CA THR A 155 -6.56 -11.42 11.11
C THR A 155 -6.26 -10.43 12.23
N ARG A 156 -5.07 -9.83 12.21
CA ARG A 156 -4.55 -8.88 13.22
C ARG A 156 -4.06 -7.62 12.53
N LEU A 157 -3.90 -6.56 13.30
CA LEU A 157 -3.25 -5.33 12.81
C LEU A 157 -1.83 -5.63 12.33
N PRO A 158 -1.38 -4.99 11.25
CA PRO A 158 -0.04 -5.18 10.72
C PRO A 158 1.02 -4.67 11.71
N GLY A 159 2.22 -5.25 11.67
CA GLY A 159 3.36 -4.82 12.49
C GLY A 159 4.04 -3.56 11.97
N ALA A 160 3.88 -3.28 10.68
CA ALA A 160 4.36 -2.07 10.03
C ALA A 160 3.50 -1.71 8.81
N LEU A 161 3.55 -0.44 8.43
CA LEU A 161 3.02 0.07 7.16
C LEU A 161 4.18 0.46 6.26
N PHE A 162 4.13 0.03 5.01
CA PHE A 162 5.02 0.51 3.96
C PHE A 162 4.22 1.38 3.00
N VAL A 163 4.42 2.69 3.09
CA VAL A 163 3.62 3.68 2.37
C VAL A 163 4.41 4.23 1.19
N ILE A 164 3.83 4.14 0.00
CA ILE A 164 4.41 4.69 -1.23
C ILE A 164 3.74 6.02 -1.54
N ASP A 165 4.55 7.08 -1.59
CA ASP A 165 4.13 8.46 -1.78
C ASP A 165 3.32 9.04 -0.59
N VAL A 166 4.03 9.36 0.49
CA VAL A 166 3.48 9.94 1.73
C VAL A 166 2.65 11.21 1.47
N LYS A 167 3.00 12.00 0.44
CA LYS A 167 2.23 13.21 0.09
C LYS A 167 0.82 12.87 -0.37
N LYS A 168 0.63 11.75 -1.06
CA LYS A 168 -0.69 11.29 -1.47
C LYS A 168 -1.44 10.62 -0.33
N GLU A 169 -0.73 9.90 0.51
CA GLU A 169 -1.26 9.16 1.65
C GLU A 169 -1.14 9.95 2.96
N HIS A 170 -1.33 11.28 2.90
CA HIS A 170 -1.15 12.18 4.06
C HIS A 170 -2.01 11.78 5.28
N ILE A 171 -3.19 11.18 5.06
CA ILE A 171 -4.05 10.68 6.15
C ILE A 171 -3.32 9.61 6.95
N LEU A 172 -2.60 8.69 6.29
CA LEU A 172 -1.79 7.68 6.96
C LEU A 172 -0.63 8.28 7.75
N SER A 173 0.02 9.28 7.20
CA SER A 173 1.09 10.00 7.89
C SER A 173 0.59 10.65 9.18
N LEU A 174 -0.61 11.26 9.16
CA LEU A 174 -1.22 11.89 10.33
C LEU A 174 -1.67 10.87 11.41
N ILE A 175 -2.15 9.70 11.01
CA ILE A 175 -2.56 8.65 11.97
C ILE A 175 -1.37 8.15 12.79
N HIS A 176 -0.16 8.16 12.25
CA HIS A 176 1.05 7.73 12.95
C HIS A 176 1.62 8.76 13.92
N ILE A 177 1.29 10.03 13.73
CA ILE A 177 1.76 11.12 14.59
C ILE A 177 0.83 11.26 15.81
#